data_cd60c550e05a5a11be6670f85f3600cc
#
_entry.id   cd60c550e05a5a11be6670f85f3600cc
#
_cell.length_a   1.000
_cell.length_b   1.000
_cell.length_c   1.000
_cell.angle_alpha   90.00
_cell.angle_beta   90.00
_cell.angle_gamma   90.00
#
_symmetry.space_group_name_H-M   'P 1'
#
loop_
_entity.id
_entity.type
_entity.pdbx_description
1 polymer ?
#
loop_
_entity_poly.entity_id
_entity_poly.type
_entity_poly.pdbx_seq_one_letter_code
_entity_poly.pdbx_strand_id
1 'polypeptide(L)'
;MLEVANRIWRPYGISIDGGPSADGVTVVVSPSTLPSDPSGAVLGTTLFAEGHATPYVRLWLGAAEIFAGDADADRIPFNRLRREQHDAVLTQIMGVALAHELGHYLLDTAQHSPRGLLRTRLRLHDVQDLDRADLSLTQEQQRLFCPDVTIAR
;
A
#
# COMPACT_ATOMS: atom_id res chain seq x y z
N MET A 1 0.07 10.02 3.85
CA MET A 1 -0.43 8.64 3.69
C MET A 1 -1.71 8.58 2.87
N LEU A 2 -2.83 9.13 3.32
CA LEU A 2 -4.12 9.10 2.57
C LEU A 2 -4.02 9.73 1.18
N GLU A 3 -3.32 10.85 1.03
CA GLU A 3 -3.12 11.50 -0.26
C GLU A 3 -2.41 10.61 -1.29
N VAL A 4 -1.40 9.86 -0.84
CA VAL A 4 -0.67 8.89 -1.69
C VAL A 4 -1.61 7.75 -2.11
N ALA A 5 -2.37 7.18 -1.18
CA ALA A 5 -3.34 6.14 -1.50
C ALA A 5 -4.44 6.66 -2.44
N ASN A 6 -4.95 7.87 -2.23
CA ASN A 6 -5.89 8.53 -3.13
C ASN A 6 -5.35 8.71 -4.54
N ARG A 7 -4.08 9.11 -4.70
CA ARG A 7 -3.44 9.25 -6.00
C ARG A 7 -3.44 7.94 -6.78
N ILE A 8 -3.21 6.81 -6.09
CA ILE A 8 -3.20 5.47 -6.69
C ILE A 8 -4.60 5.01 -7.07
N TRP A 9 -5.62 5.31 -6.25
CA TRP A 9 -6.99 4.83 -6.44
C TRP A 9 -7.88 5.74 -7.29
N ARG A 10 -7.53 7.03 -7.43
CA ARG A 10 -8.29 8.00 -8.24
C ARG A 10 -8.54 7.56 -9.69
N PRO A 11 -7.59 6.93 -10.42
CA PRO A 11 -7.84 6.44 -11.78
C PRO A 11 -8.97 5.42 -11.88
N TYR A 12 -9.34 4.78 -10.76
CA TYR A 12 -10.42 3.80 -10.67
C TYR A 12 -11.72 4.39 -10.12
N GLY A 13 -11.79 5.72 -9.98
CA GLY A 13 -12.98 6.42 -9.48
C GLY A 13 -13.18 6.33 -7.98
N ILE A 14 -12.15 5.87 -7.22
CA ILE A 14 -12.22 5.76 -5.76
C ILE A 14 -11.58 6.98 -5.12
N SER A 15 -12.27 7.52 -4.13
CA SER A 15 -11.79 8.55 -3.20
C SER A 15 -11.72 7.95 -1.80
N ILE A 16 -10.60 8.19 -1.11
CA ILE A 16 -10.35 7.71 0.24
C ILE A 16 -10.36 8.92 1.16
N ASP A 17 -11.39 9.02 1.99
CA ASP A 17 -11.52 10.08 2.98
C ASP A 17 -11.15 9.56 4.37
N GLY A 18 -10.46 10.38 5.15
CA GLY A 18 -10.14 10.08 6.53
C GLY A 18 -11.21 10.62 7.47
N GLY A 19 -11.71 9.79 8.34
CA GLY A 19 -12.69 10.19 9.35
C GLY A 19 -13.47 9.00 9.90
N PRO A 20 -14.23 9.19 10.98
CA PRO A 20 -15.08 8.14 11.52
C PRO A 20 -16.23 7.88 10.54
N SER A 21 -16.42 6.62 10.18
CA SER A 21 -17.52 6.14 9.35
C SER A 21 -18.03 4.80 9.89
N ALA A 22 -19.33 4.60 9.90
CA ALA A 22 -19.93 3.33 10.33
C ALA A 22 -19.57 2.18 9.37
N ASP A 23 -19.43 2.50 8.08
CA ASP A 23 -19.17 1.54 7.00
C ASP A 23 -17.72 1.65 6.47
N GLY A 24 -16.86 2.33 7.23
CA GLY A 24 -15.48 2.59 6.82
C GLY A 24 -14.52 1.45 7.13
N VAL A 25 -13.37 1.47 6.46
CA VAL A 25 -12.25 0.58 6.77
C VAL A 25 -11.48 1.14 7.97
N THR A 26 -11.31 0.34 9.01
CA THR A 26 -10.48 0.68 10.15
C THR A 26 -9.02 0.46 9.80
N VAL A 27 -8.21 1.52 9.81
CA VAL A 27 -6.76 1.45 9.57
C VAL A 27 -6.02 1.68 10.88
N VAL A 28 -5.23 0.70 11.30
CA VAL A 28 -4.38 0.77 12.49
C VAL A 28 -2.92 0.84 12.08
N VAL A 29 -2.21 1.87 12.52
CA VAL A 29 -0.77 1.98 12.35
C VAL A 29 -0.08 1.48 13.61
N SER A 30 0.70 0.40 13.47
CA SER A 30 1.49 -0.19 14.55
C SER A 30 2.94 0.31 14.48
N PRO A 31 3.56 0.72 15.60
CA PRO A 31 4.94 1.18 15.62
C PRO A 31 5.97 0.04 15.44
N SER A 32 5.55 -1.22 15.56
CA SER A 32 6.42 -2.40 15.43
C SER A 32 6.41 -2.97 14.00
N THR A 33 7.15 -4.04 13.79
CA THR A 33 7.01 -4.96 12.64
C THR A 33 5.91 -6.00 12.92
N LEU A 34 5.49 -6.75 11.90
CA LEU A 34 4.65 -7.94 12.11
C LEU A 34 5.41 -8.95 12.98
N PRO A 35 4.83 -9.46 14.08
CA PRO A 35 5.54 -10.37 14.99
C PRO A 35 6.08 -11.65 14.34
N SER A 36 5.39 -12.16 13.30
CA SER A 36 5.84 -13.31 12.50
C SER A 36 6.85 -12.97 11.41
N ASP A 37 7.09 -11.69 11.16
CA ASP A 37 8.05 -11.18 10.18
C ASP A 37 8.88 -10.02 10.75
N PRO A 38 9.88 -10.32 11.59
CA PRO A 38 10.76 -9.29 12.15
C PRO A 38 11.68 -8.66 11.10
N SER A 39 11.79 -9.24 9.90
CA SER A 39 12.61 -8.69 8.81
C SER A 39 12.03 -7.40 8.21
N GLY A 40 10.75 -7.12 8.48
CA GLY A 40 10.06 -5.94 7.94
C GLY A 40 9.69 -6.04 6.46
N ALA A 41 9.63 -7.26 5.91
CA ALA A 41 9.20 -7.46 4.52
C ALA A 41 7.69 -7.19 4.32
N VAL A 42 6.89 -7.34 5.39
CA VAL A 42 5.45 -7.09 5.40
C VAL A 42 5.17 -5.69 5.91
N LEU A 43 4.74 -4.80 5.01
CA LEU A 43 4.42 -3.39 5.32
C LEU A 43 3.00 -3.20 5.84
N GLY A 44 2.08 -4.10 5.46
CA GLY A 44 0.68 -4.05 5.86
C GLY A 44 0.04 -5.41 5.84
N THR A 45 -1.15 -5.51 6.40
CA THR A 45 -1.99 -6.71 6.37
C THR A 45 -3.46 -6.33 6.37
N THR A 46 -4.22 -6.91 5.45
CA THR A 46 -5.68 -6.90 5.47
C THR A 46 -6.16 -8.14 6.22
N LEU A 47 -7.08 -7.98 7.16
CA LEU A 47 -7.62 -9.12 7.90
C LEU A 47 -8.69 -9.83 7.06
N PHE A 48 -8.56 -11.15 6.95
CA PHE A 48 -9.55 -12.01 6.32
C PHE A 48 -10.27 -12.86 7.37
N ALA A 49 -11.58 -13.02 7.21
CA ALA A 49 -12.41 -13.91 7.99
C ALA A 49 -13.30 -14.76 7.07
N GLU A 50 -13.33 -16.05 7.27
CA GLU A 50 -14.13 -16.99 6.44
C GLU A 50 -13.84 -16.89 4.94
N GLY A 51 -12.63 -16.48 4.55
CA GLY A 51 -12.20 -16.34 3.16
C GLY A 51 -12.51 -14.96 2.54
N HIS A 52 -13.13 -14.04 3.28
CA HIS A 52 -13.50 -12.70 2.84
C HIS A 52 -12.67 -11.63 3.55
N ALA A 53 -12.36 -10.54 2.85
CA ALA A 53 -11.69 -9.40 3.41
C ALA A 53 -12.60 -8.66 4.40
N THR A 54 -12.08 -8.39 5.59
CA THR A 54 -12.80 -7.58 6.58
C THR A 54 -12.41 -6.10 6.44
N PRO A 55 -13.24 -5.16 6.94
CA PRO A 55 -12.92 -3.75 6.91
C PRO A 55 -11.86 -3.37 7.96
N TYR A 56 -10.77 -4.15 8.04
CA TYR A 56 -9.68 -3.93 8.98
C TYR A 56 -8.33 -4.11 8.30
N VAL A 57 -7.54 -3.04 8.30
CA VAL A 57 -6.19 -2.97 7.76
C VAL A 57 -5.22 -2.59 8.87
N ARG A 58 -4.09 -3.28 8.96
CA ARG A 58 -2.99 -2.89 9.83
C ARG A 58 -1.76 -2.58 9.01
N LEU A 59 -1.11 -1.47 9.31
CA LEU A 59 0.14 -1.04 8.72
C LEU A 59 1.25 -1.07 9.78
N TRP A 60 2.46 -1.45 9.37
CA TRP A 60 3.59 -1.66 10.25
C TRP A 60 4.65 -0.58 10.02
N LEU A 61 4.67 0.44 10.88
CA LEU A 61 5.62 1.56 10.76
C LEU A 61 7.07 1.09 10.91
N GLY A 62 7.35 0.18 11.87
CA GLY A 62 8.69 -0.38 12.02
C GLY A 62 9.20 -1.13 10.79
N ALA A 63 8.29 -1.78 10.04
CA ALA A 63 8.63 -2.40 8.75
C ALA A 63 8.94 -1.34 7.69
N ALA A 64 8.18 -0.24 7.66
CA ALA A 64 8.44 0.86 6.73
C ALA A 64 9.80 1.54 6.99
N GLU A 65 10.22 1.65 8.26
CA GLU A 65 11.54 2.16 8.64
C GLU A 65 12.67 1.24 8.18
N ILE A 66 12.53 -0.08 8.34
CA ILE A 66 13.49 -1.07 7.85
C ILE A 66 13.56 -0.99 6.32
N PHE A 67 12.41 -1.02 5.65
CA PHE A 67 12.33 -0.93 4.19
C PHE A 67 12.98 0.35 3.64
N ALA A 68 12.81 1.48 4.32
CA ALA A 68 13.46 2.73 3.96
C ALA A 68 14.98 2.69 4.19
N GLY A 69 15.43 1.93 5.20
CA GLY A 69 16.85 1.79 5.56
C GLY A 69 17.64 0.89 4.60
N ASP A 70 16.96 -0.07 3.96
CA ASP A 70 17.56 -1.00 2.98
C ASP A 70 17.87 -0.35 1.61
N ALA A 71 17.76 0.98 1.53
CA ALA A 71 17.98 1.75 0.31
C ALA A 71 19.43 1.64 -0.20
N ASP A 72 19.54 1.49 -1.53
CA ASP A 72 20.77 1.38 -2.30
C ASP A 72 21.88 2.33 -1.85
N ALA A 73 23.12 1.81 -1.85
CA ALA A 73 24.33 2.49 -1.41
C ALA A 73 24.65 3.83 -2.11
N ASP A 74 23.97 4.15 -3.22
CA ASP A 74 24.21 5.36 -4.02
C ASP A 74 23.38 6.59 -3.55
N ARG A 75 22.57 6.46 -2.51
CA ARG A 75 21.73 7.55 -1.97
C ARG A 75 22.12 7.91 -0.54
N ILE A 76 21.70 9.08 -0.10
CA ILE A 76 21.84 9.48 1.30
C ILE A 76 21.14 8.43 2.16
N PRO A 77 21.85 7.74 3.06
CA PRO A 77 21.26 6.74 3.95
C PRO A 77 20.04 7.32 4.70
N PHE A 78 18.98 6.53 4.83
CA PHE A 78 17.73 6.97 5.46
C PHE A 78 17.96 7.59 6.84
N ASN A 79 18.86 7.03 7.65
CA ASN A 79 19.21 7.54 8.97
C ASN A 79 19.99 8.87 8.96
N ARG A 80 20.42 9.36 7.79
CA ARG A 80 21.06 10.67 7.60
C ARG A 80 20.14 11.73 7.00
N LEU A 81 18.91 11.37 6.68
CA LEU A 81 17.91 12.33 6.22
C LEU A 81 17.55 13.29 7.34
N ARG A 82 17.21 14.53 6.97
CA ARG A 82 16.56 15.44 7.90
C ARG A 82 15.17 14.93 8.25
N ARG A 83 14.67 15.26 9.44
CA ARG A 83 13.38 14.77 9.94
C ARG A 83 12.24 14.92 8.93
N GLU A 84 12.11 16.08 8.29
CA GLU A 84 11.08 16.33 7.28
C GLU A 84 11.18 15.39 6.07
N GLN A 85 12.40 15.08 5.63
CA GLN A 85 12.66 14.15 4.53
C GLN A 85 12.37 12.70 4.97
N HIS A 86 12.72 12.36 6.19
CA HIS A 86 12.44 11.07 6.80
C HIS A 86 10.92 10.83 6.88
N ASP A 87 10.18 11.81 7.43
CA ASP A 87 8.73 11.73 7.55
C ASP A 87 8.03 11.67 6.17
N ALA A 88 8.56 12.39 5.17
CA ALA A 88 8.04 12.33 3.81
C ALA A 88 8.22 10.94 3.17
N VAL A 89 9.39 10.32 3.33
CA VAL A 89 9.67 8.96 2.82
C VAL A 89 8.74 7.94 3.49
N LEU A 90 8.63 7.97 4.82
CA LEU A 90 7.73 7.07 5.54
C LEU A 90 6.26 7.28 5.14
N THR A 91 5.83 8.51 4.99
CA THR A 91 4.47 8.84 4.53
C THR A 91 4.19 8.23 3.16
N GLN A 92 5.17 8.24 2.27
CA GLN A 92 5.05 7.69 0.93
C GLN A 92 4.99 6.16 0.95
N ILE A 93 5.90 5.50 1.70
CA ILE A 93 5.89 4.04 1.89
C ILE A 93 4.55 3.58 2.48
N MET A 94 4.13 4.20 3.57
CA MET A 94 2.88 3.86 4.25
C MET A 94 1.64 4.13 3.39
N GLY A 95 1.69 5.13 2.52
CA GLY A 95 0.61 5.43 1.58
C GLY A 95 0.47 4.39 0.48
N VAL A 96 1.58 3.88 -0.06
CA VAL A 96 1.58 2.77 -1.03
C VAL A 96 1.15 1.48 -0.36
N ALA A 97 1.63 1.20 0.85
CA ALA A 97 1.20 0.03 1.63
C ALA A 97 -0.32 0.08 1.92
N LEU A 98 -0.85 1.25 2.31
CA LEU A 98 -2.29 1.43 2.49
C LEU A 98 -3.06 1.15 1.20
N ALA A 99 -2.60 1.69 0.07
CA ALA A 99 -3.26 1.46 -1.22
C ALA A 99 -3.27 -0.03 -1.58
N HIS A 100 -2.18 -0.75 -1.32
CA HIS A 100 -2.06 -2.19 -1.53
C HIS A 100 -3.08 -2.96 -0.66
N GLU A 101 -3.12 -2.68 0.64
CA GLU A 101 -4.04 -3.36 1.56
C GLU A 101 -5.51 -3.06 1.26
N LEU A 102 -5.82 -1.81 0.89
CA LEU A 102 -7.16 -1.47 0.40
C LEU A 102 -7.49 -2.23 -0.89
N GLY A 103 -6.51 -2.54 -1.73
CA GLY A 103 -6.69 -3.39 -2.90
C GLY A 103 -7.14 -4.80 -2.54
N HIS A 104 -6.55 -5.40 -1.53
CA HIS A 104 -7.00 -6.69 -1.00
C HIS A 104 -8.43 -6.64 -0.48
N TYR A 105 -8.79 -5.56 0.24
CA TYR A 105 -10.15 -5.36 0.74
C TYR A 105 -11.16 -5.15 -0.39
N LEU A 106 -10.87 -4.23 -1.32
CA LEU A 106 -11.80 -3.84 -2.39
C LEU A 106 -12.04 -4.93 -3.44
N LEU A 107 -11.04 -5.79 -3.66
CA LEU A 107 -11.13 -6.92 -4.59
C LEU A 107 -11.51 -8.23 -3.89
N ASP A 108 -11.73 -8.20 -2.58
CA ASP A 108 -12.02 -9.37 -1.74
C ASP A 108 -11.06 -10.55 -2.04
N THR A 109 -9.76 -10.28 -2.09
CA THR A 109 -8.75 -11.27 -2.47
C THR A 109 -7.50 -11.18 -1.61
N ALA A 110 -7.01 -12.33 -1.14
CA ALA A 110 -5.70 -12.45 -0.52
C ALA A 110 -4.57 -12.71 -1.53
N GLN A 111 -4.91 -12.84 -2.82
CA GLN A 111 -3.94 -13.21 -3.84
C GLN A 111 -3.14 -12.00 -4.31
N HIS A 112 -1.83 -12.21 -4.46
CA HIS A 112 -0.94 -11.26 -5.08
C HIS A 112 -0.79 -11.51 -6.59
N SER A 113 -0.43 -10.45 -7.30
CA SER A 113 -0.12 -10.48 -8.72
C SER A 113 1.40 -10.37 -8.95
N PRO A 114 1.92 -10.82 -10.11
CA PRO A 114 3.34 -10.70 -10.42
C PRO A 114 3.78 -9.25 -10.67
N ARG A 115 2.83 -8.34 -10.92
CA ARG A 115 3.05 -6.91 -11.22
C ARG A 115 1.90 -6.05 -10.73
N GLY A 116 2.07 -4.74 -10.81
CA GLY A 116 1.03 -3.78 -10.43
C GLY A 116 0.96 -3.55 -8.93
N LEU A 117 -0.15 -2.98 -8.48
CA LEU A 117 -0.36 -2.58 -7.08
C LEU A 117 -0.30 -3.77 -6.12
N LEU A 118 -0.96 -4.89 -6.43
CA LEU A 118 -1.03 -6.08 -5.58
C LEU A 118 0.13 -7.07 -5.82
N ARG A 119 1.31 -6.61 -6.23
CA ARG A 119 2.48 -7.49 -6.31
C ARG A 119 3.01 -7.87 -4.94
N THR A 120 3.58 -9.06 -4.83
CA THR A 120 4.10 -9.61 -3.57
C THR A 120 5.20 -8.76 -2.94
N ARG A 121 6.01 -8.05 -3.75
CA ARG A 121 7.13 -7.23 -3.25
C ARG A 121 7.11 -5.86 -3.90
N LEU A 122 7.03 -4.83 -3.08
CA LEU A 122 7.35 -3.46 -3.46
C LEU A 122 8.87 -3.28 -3.48
N ARG A 123 9.34 -2.39 -4.33
CA ARG A 123 10.74 -1.97 -4.37
C ARG A 123 10.80 -0.50 -3.97
N LEU A 124 11.90 -0.07 -3.37
CA LEU A 124 12.01 1.31 -2.89
C LEU A 124 11.81 2.34 -4.02
N HIS A 125 12.32 2.07 -5.23
CA HIS A 125 12.12 2.97 -6.37
C HIS A 125 10.64 3.12 -6.78
N ASP A 126 9.81 2.11 -6.54
CA ASP A 126 8.36 2.19 -6.82
C ASP A 126 7.65 3.16 -5.88
N VAL A 127 8.21 3.32 -4.69
CA VAL A 127 7.67 4.21 -3.67
C VAL A 127 8.21 5.62 -3.85
N GLN A 128 9.44 5.77 -4.34
CA GLN A 128 10.10 7.07 -4.49
C GLN A 128 9.64 7.86 -5.73
N ASP A 129 9.21 7.18 -6.77
CA ASP A 129 8.73 7.79 -8.01
C ASP A 129 7.39 7.16 -8.43
N LEU A 130 6.32 7.63 -7.79
CA LEU A 130 4.96 7.11 -8.02
C LEU A 130 4.49 7.30 -9.47
N ASP A 131 5.03 8.27 -10.20
CA ASP A 131 4.65 8.53 -11.59
C ASP A 131 5.23 7.51 -12.56
N ARG A 132 6.37 6.90 -12.20
CA ARG A 132 7.04 5.87 -12.99
C ARG A 132 6.78 4.47 -12.48
N ALA A 133 6.27 4.35 -11.25
CA ALA A 133 6.00 3.06 -10.65
C ALA A 133 4.78 2.40 -11.31
N ASP A 134 4.88 1.11 -11.60
CA ASP A 134 3.72 0.31 -11.98
C ASP A 134 2.92 -0.05 -10.71
N LEU A 135 2.04 0.87 -10.29
CA LEU A 135 1.11 0.69 -9.17
C LEU A 135 -0.34 0.56 -9.68
N SER A 136 -0.52 0.18 -10.92
CA SER A 136 -1.84 -0.06 -11.50
C SER A 136 -2.41 -1.43 -11.10
N LEU A 137 -3.73 -1.54 -11.17
CA LEU A 137 -4.39 -2.85 -11.13
C LEU A 137 -4.11 -3.59 -12.44
N THR A 138 -3.90 -4.91 -12.37
CA THR A 138 -3.82 -5.75 -13.56
C THR A 138 -5.16 -5.76 -14.30
N GLN A 139 -5.16 -6.12 -15.58
CA GLN A 139 -6.41 -6.18 -16.36
C GLN A 139 -7.44 -7.15 -15.74
N GLU A 140 -6.99 -8.23 -15.12
CA GLU A 140 -7.85 -9.18 -14.42
C GLU A 140 -8.47 -8.53 -13.18
N GLN A 141 -7.67 -7.85 -12.37
CA GLN A 141 -8.13 -7.11 -11.19
C GLN A 141 -9.11 -5.98 -11.55
N GLN A 142 -8.86 -5.26 -12.64
CA GLN A 142 -9.79 -4.24 -13.14
C GLN A 142 -11.15 -4.82 -13.53
N ARG A 143 -11.18 -6.01 -14.14
CA ARG A 143 -12.45 -6.68 -14.48
C ARG A 143 -13.25 -7.09 -13.25
N LEU A 144 -12.58 -7.51 -12.18
CA LEU A 144 -13.26 -7.83 -10.91
C LEU A 144 -13.84 -6.58 -10.26
N PHE A 145 -13.15 -5.44 -10.41
CA PHE A 145 -13.55 -4.18 -9.82
C PHE A 145 -14.66 -3.46 -10.60
N CYS A 146 -14.65 -3.53 -11.93
CA CYS A 146 -15.62 -2.91 -12.84
C CYS A 146 -16.05 -3.93 -13.89
N PRO A 147 -16.98 -4.87 -13.59
CA PRO A 147 -17.35 -5.92 -14.52
C PRO A 147 -17.94 -5.44 -15.85
N ASP A 148 -18.45 -4.18 -15.91
CA ASP A 148 -19.16 -3.63 -17.08
C ASP A 148 -18.39 -2.52 -17.83
N VAL A 149 -17.14 -2.20 -17.48
CA VAL A 149 -16.37 -1.18 -18.21
C VAL A 149 -15.60 -1.82 -19.36
N THR A 150 -16.24 -1.84 -20.54
CA THR A 150 -15.53 -2.05 -21.81
C THR A 150 -14.69 -0.80 -22.08
N ILE A 151 -13.38 -0.86 -21.77
CA ILE A 151 -12.45 0.20 -22.17
C ILE A 151 -12.35 0.17 -23.68
N ALA A 152 -13.06 1.11 -24.35
CA ALA A 152 -12.83 1.39 -25.76
C ALA A 152 -11.37 1.84 -25.95
N ARG A 153 -10.68 1.19 -26.85
CA ARG A 153 -9.31 1.55 -27.27
C ARG A 153 -9.33 2.80 -28.13
#